data_d76e8701d784e54220ed8f06301ccb3f
#
_entry.id   d76e8701d784e54220ed8f06301ccb3f
#
_cell.length_a   1.000
_cell.length_b   1.000
_cell.length_c   1.000
_cell.angle_alpha   90.00
_cell.angle_beta   90.00
_cell.angle_gamma   90.00
#
_symmetry.space_group_name_H-M   'P 1'
#
loop_
_entity.id
_entity.type
_entity.pdbx_description
1 polymer ?
#
loop_
_entity_poly.entity_id
_entity_poly.type
_entity_poly.pdbx_seq_one_letter_code
_entity_poly.pdbx_strand_id
1 'polypeptide(L)'
;PYPDLKGNRQKLAGMLAAIDEAVAKIEDALRQAGRLENTLIVFSSDNGGPPPGDNTPLRDHKGSIFEGGVRSAAFACWPGRIPAGQRLREPMHMVDWYPTLIKQGGGSLEQKLPIDGLDVWPMLTAKAASPHDAILCVSTQGPARAAVRMGEWKLLVNGGAAEAEEAEAPKTKGKNAKA
;
A
#
# COMPACT_ATOMS: atom_id res chain seq x y z
N PRO A 1 14.81 -20.43 1.37
CA PRO A 1 14.00 -20.68 0.18
C PRO A 1 14.39 -19.84 -1.04
N TYR A 2 15.32 -18.87 -0.93
CA TYR A 2 15.71 -17.98 -2.06
C TYR A 2 17.23 -18.01 -2.23
N PRO A 3 17.83 -19.11 -2.72
CA PRO A 3 19.29 -19.29 -2.80
C PRO A 3 19.99 -18.32 -3.78
N ASP A 4 19.24 -17.85 -4.79
CA ASP A 4 19.76 -16.93 -5.81
C ASP A 4 19.84 -15.48 -5.33
N LEU A 5 19.15 -15.15 -4.24
CA LEU A 5 19.22 -13.83 -3.61
C LEU A 5 20.30 -13.78 -2.54
N LYS A 6 20.97 -12.64 -2.40
CA LYS A 6 22.05 -12.44 -1.43
C LYS A 6 21.81 -11.20 -0.56
N GLY A 7 22.45 -11.21 0.61
CA GLY A 7 22.46 -10.06 1.52
C GLY A 7 21.06 -9.63 2.00
N ASN A 8 20.81 -8.33 2.01
CA ASN A 8 19.54 -7.78 2.52
C ASN A 8 18.33 -8.14 1.65
N ARG A 9 18.52 -8.37 0.35
CA ARG A 9 17.41 -8.82 -0.52
C ARG A 9 16.96 -10.23 -0.18
N GLN A 10 17.88 -11.13 0.16
CA GLN A 10 17.54 -12.47 0.64
C GLN A 10 16.79 -12.43 1.98
N LYS A 11 17.23 -11.56 2.90
CA LYS A 11 16.53 -11.36 4.19
C LYS A 11 15.11 -10.84 3.98
N LEU A 12 14.92 -9.84 3.11
CA LEU A 12 13.60 -9.31 2.77
C LEU A 12 12.70 -10.41 2.19
N ALA A 13 13.19 -11.19 1.24
CA ALA A 13 12.43 -12.32 0.67
C ALA A 13 12.06 -13.36 1.74
N GLY A 14 12.95 -13.64 2.69
CA GLY A 14 12.66 -14.53 3.83
C GLY A 14 11.56 -13.97 4.74
N MET A 15 11.56 -12.66 5.00
CA MET A 15 10.50 -12.03 5.79
C MET A 15 9.14 -12.07 5.06
N LEU A 16 9.12 -11.84 3.74
CA LEU A 16 7.90 -11.94 2.94
C LEU A 16 7.37 -13.38 2.92
N ALA A 17 8.25 -14.38 2.79
CA ALA A 17 7.85 -15.78 2.90
C ALA A 17 7.24 -16.12 4.27
N ALA A 18 7.77 -15.56 5.36
CA ALA A 18 7.20 -15.76 6.69
C ALA A 18 5.80 -15.14 6.84
N ILE A 19 5.55 -13.99 6.19
CA ILE A 19 4.21 -13.39 6.13
C ILE A 19 3.26 -14.31 5.34
N ASP A 20 3.69 -14.80 4.19
CA ASP A 20 2.90 -15.72 3.35
C ASP A 20 2.53 -16.99 4.11
N GLU A 21 3.49 -17.61 4.79
CA GLU A 21 3.24 -18.75 5.67
C GLU A 21 2.28 -18.44 6.83
N ALA A 22 2.33 -17.23 7.39
CA ALA A 22 1.41 -16.81 8.45
C ALA A 22 -0.03 -16.68 7.91
N VAL A 23 -0.20 -16.09 6.73
CA VAL A 23 -1.51 -16.01 6.06
C VAL A 23 -2.07 -17.41 5.78
N ALA A 24 -1.24 -18.32 5.26
CA ALA A 24 -1.65 -19.71 5.02
C ALA A 24 -2.13 -20.41 6.31
N LYS A 25 -1.42 -20.23 7.42
CA LYS A 25 -1.81 -20.80 8.73
C LYS A 25 -3.15 -20.23 9.22
N ILE A 26 -3.39 -18.93 9.02
CA ILE A 26 -4.68 -18.30 9.39
C ILE A 26 -5.80 -18.90 8.54
N GLU A 27 -5.58 -19.03 7.24
CA GLU A 27 -6.57 -19.62 6.33
C GLU A 27 -6.88 -21.07 6.68
N ASP A 28 -5.86 -21.88 6.98
CA ASP A 28 -6.03 -23.27 7.40
C ASP A 28 -6.80 -23.37 8.73
N ALA A 29 -6.51 -22.52 9.69
CA ALA A 29 -7.25 -22.50 10.95
C ALA A 29 -8.74 -22.14 10.75
N LEU A 30 -9.03 -21.16 9.89
CA LEU A 30 -10.39 -20.79 9.52
C LEU A 30 -11.11 -21.92 8.79
N ARG A 31 -10.43 -22.64 7.91
CA ARG A 31 -10.97 -23.81 7.19
C ARG A 31 -11.29 -24.93 8.15
N GLN A 32 -10.38 -25.27 9.06
CA GLN A 32 -10.59 -26.29 10.09
C GLN A 32 -11.75 -25.95 11.03
N ALA A 33 -11.91 -24.67 11.35
CA ALA A 33 -13.03 -24.19 12.17
C ALA A 33 -14.36 -24.06 11.41
N GLY A 34 -14.40 -24.35 10.10
CA GLY A 34 -15.58 -24.19 9.26
C GLY A 34 -16.04 -22.72 9.11
N ARG A 35 -15.10 -21.77 9.20
CA ARG A 35 -15.39 -20.34 9.20
C ARG A 35 -14.91 -19.61 7.94
N LEU A 36 -14.09 -20.25 7.11
CA LEU A 36 -13.45 -19.61 5.95
C LEU A 36 -14.48 -18.96 5.02
N GLU A 37 -15.57 -19.67 4.71
CA GLU A 37 -16.62 -19.17 3.79
C GLU A 37 -17.37 -17.94 4.33
N ASN A 38 -17.30 -17.70 5.63
CA ASN A 38 -17.92 -16.53 6.27
C ASN A 38 -16.89 -15.58 6.88
N THR A 39 -15.70 -15.52 6.29
CA THR A 39 -14.62 -14.63 6.73
C THR A 39 -14.08 -13.82 5.57
N LEU A 40 -14.04 -12.51 5.74
CA LEU A 40 -13.31 -11.59 4.85
C LEU A 40 -11.86 -11.49 5.33
N ILE A 41 -10.93 -11.92 4.49
CA ILE A 41 -9.49 -11.74 4.70
C ILE A 41 -9.05 -10.55 3.87
N VAL A 42 -8.43 -9.56 4.52
CA VAL A 42 -7.84 -8.39 3.88
C VAL A 42 -6.37 -8.34 4.23
N PHE A 43 -5.53 -8.21 3.23
CA PHE A 43 -4.11 -7.92 3.38
C PHE A 43 -3.79 -6.60 2.70
N SER A 44 -2.99 -5.77 3.35
CA SER A 44 -2.44 -4.57 2.72
C SER A 44 -1.07 -4.26 3.29
N SER A 45 -0.12 -3.89 2.41
CA SER A 45 1.08 -3.20 2.85
C SER A 45 0.74 -1.77 3.23
N ASP A 46 1.44 -1.22 4.20
CA ASP A 46 1.24 0.16 4.68
C ASP A 46 1.74 1.23 3.70
N ASN A 47 2.73 0.88 2.88
CA ASN A 47 3.39 1.78 1.91
C ASN A 47 4.13 0.96 0.85
N GLY A 48 4.73 1.64 -0.12
CA GLY A 48 5.62 1.02 -1.09
C GLY A 48 6.90 0.48 -0.45
N GLY A 49 7.51 -0.52 -1.09
CA GLY A 49 8.70 -1.18 -0.56
C GLY A 49 9.89 -0.24 -0.41
N PRO A 50 10.61 -0.24 0.73
CA PRO A 50 11.91 0.42 0.84
C PRO A 50 13.00 -0.41 0.17
N PRO A 51 14.18 0.17 -0.16
CA PRO A 51 15.34 -0.63 -0.53
C PRO A 51 15.68 -1.67 0.56
N PRO A 52 16.03 -2.92 0.19
CA PRO A 52 16.33 -3.46 -1.12
C PRO A 52 15.12 -3.99 -1.92
N GLY A 53 13.90 -3.61 -1.59
CA GLY A 53 12.71 -3.92 -2.37
C GLY A 53 12.82 -3.34 -3.78
N ASP A 54 11.99 -3.88 -4.69
CA ASP A 54 11.90 -3.46 -6.07
C ASP A 54 10.46 -3.08 -6.38
N ASN A 55 10.22 -1.81 -6.62
CA ASN A 55 8.90 -1.29 -6.93
C ASN A 55 8.66 -1.10 -8.44
N THR A 56 9.61 -1.55 -9.27
CA THR A 56 9.53 -1.41 -10.73
C THR A 56 8.21 -2.00 -11.27
N PRO A 57 7.51 -1.32 -12.17
CA PRO A 57 7.88 -0.09 -12.90
C PRO A 57 7.49 1.23 -12.19
N LEU A 58 7.07 1.18 -10.93
CA LEU A 58 6.66 2.36 -10.18
C LEU A 58 7.89 3.18 -9.75
N ARG A 59 7.80 4.49 -9.89
CA ARG A 59 8.88 5.40 -9.52
C ARG A 59 9.01 5.48 -8.01
N ASP A 60 10.27 5.41 -7.52
CA ASP A 60 10.68 5.67 -6.15
C ASP A 60 10.22 4.58 -5.13
N HIS A 61 10.28 4.88 -3.83
CA HIS A 61 10.10 3.92 -2.73
C HIS A 61 9.47 4.57 -1.50
N LYS A 62 9.32 3.81 -0.42
CA LYS A 62 8.84 4.27 0.89
C LYS A 62 9.39 5.65 1.26
N GLY A 63 8.51 6.54 1.72
CA GLY A 63 8.82 7.91 2.12
C GLY A 63 8.61 8.94 1.02
N SER A 64 8.40 8.52 -0.23
CA SER A 64 8.08 9.43 -1.33
C SER A 64 6.58 9.48 -1.61
N ILE A 65 6.15 10.56 -2.30
CA ILE A 65 4.79 10.73 -2.79
C ILE A 65 4.58 10.19 -4.22
N PHE A 66 5.63 9.61 -4.82
CA PHE A 66 5.53 8.88 -6.09
C PHE A 66 4.86 7.53 -5.92
N GLU A 67 4.42 6.93 -7.02
CA GLU A 67 3.67 5.67 -6.99
C GLU A 67 4.41 4.53 -6.26
N GLY A 68 5.74 4.45 -6.40
CA GLY A 68 6.55 3.46 -5.69
C GLY A 68 6.58 3.63 -4.17
N GLY A 69 6.26 4.84 -3.67
CA GLY A 69 6.16 5.11 -2.23
C GLY A 69 4.77 4.92 -1.65
N VAL A 70 3.71 5.22 -2.42
CA VAL A 70 2.33 5.27 -1.91
C VAL A 70 1.42 4.16 -2.42
N ARG A 71 1.73 3.52 -3.55
CA ARG A 71 0.91 2.45 -4.10
C ARG A 71 1.28 1.12 -3.46
N SER A 72 0.49 0.74 -2.46
CA SER A 72 0.68 -0.47 -1.68
C SER A 72 0.11 -1.71 -2.38
N ALA A 73 0.76 -2.86 -2.15
CA ALA A 73 0.19 -4.15 -2.52
C ALA A 73 -0.95 -4.49 -1.55
N ALA A 74 -2.10 -4.85 -2.09
CA ALA A 74 -3.25 -5.25 -1.29
C ALA A 74 -4.05 -6.36 -1.98
N PHE A 75 -4.71 -7.19 -1.18
CA PHE A 75 -5.74 -8.12 -1.66
C PHE A 75 -6.87 -8.28 -0.64
N ALA A 76 -8.02 -8.68 -1.12
CA ALA A 76 -9.15 -9.07 -0.32
C ALA A 76 -9.72 -10.41 -0.84
N CYS A 77 -10.06 -11.30 0.08
CA CYS A 77 -10.62 -12.60 -0.22
C CYS A 77 -11.83 -12.87 0.69
N TRP A 78 -12.97 -13.18 0.08
CA TRP A 78 -14.14 -13.70 0.77
C TRP A 78 -14.81 -14.71 -0.15
N PRO A 79 -14.65 -16.01 0.11
CA PRO A 79 -15.23 -17.04 -0.73
C PRO A 79 -16.74 -16.85 -0.95
N GLY A 80 -17.20 -16.97 -2.19
CA GLY A 80 -18.59 -16.79 -2.54
C GLY A 80 -19.14 -15.34 -2.53
N ARG A 81 -18.35 -14.36 -2.06
CA ARG A 81 -18.77 -12.94 -2.02
C ARG A 81 -17.90 -12.04 -2.89
N ILE A 82 -16.59 -12.25 -2.89
CA ILE A 82 -15.67 -11.56 -3.79
C ILE A 82 -15.26 -12.52 -4.89
N PRO A 83 -15.49 -12.17 -6.18
CA PRO A 83 -15.08 -13.04 -7.29
C PRO A 83 -13.57 -13.29 -7.29
N ALA A 84 -13.16 -14.55 -7.40
CA ALA A 84 -11.78 -14.94 -7.38
C ALA A 84 -11.02 -14.48 -8.64
N GLY A 85 -9.69 -14.28 -8.49
CA GLY A 85 -8.79 -14.01 -9.61
C GLY A 85 -8.92 -12.63 -10.24
N GLN A 86 -9.68 -11.72 -9.65
CA GLN A 86 -9.80 -10.35 -10.14
C GLN A 86 -8.53 -9.54 -9.88
N ARG A 87 -8.23 -8.65 -10.82
CA ARG A 87 -7.29 -7.54 -10.61
C ARG A 87 -8.05 -6.24 -10.78
N LEU A 88 -8.11 -5.46 -9.72
CA LEU A 88 -8.69 -4.13 -9.73
C LEU A 88 -7.56 -3.11 -9.97
N ARG A 89 -7.82 -2.17 -10.86
CA ARG A 89 -6.90 -1.07 -11.18
C ARG A 89 -7.42 0.27 -10.69
N GLU A 90 -8.64 0.26 -10.24
CA GLU A 90 -9.34 1.42 -9.69
C GLU A 90 -8.64 1.91 -8.42
N PRO A 91 -8.42 3.23 -8.28
CA PRO A 91 -7.80 3.77 -7.09
C PRO A 91 -8.72 3.61 -5.87
N MET A 92 -8.11 3.25 -4.74
CA MET A 92 -8.72 3.27 -3.42
C MET A 92 -7.72 3.81 -2.41
N HIS A 93 -8.20 4.27 -1.27
CA HIS A 93 -7.38 4.73 -0.17
C HIS A 93 -7.52 3.78 1.04
N MET A 94 -6.49 3.72 1.89
CA MET A 94 -6.50 2.86 3.09
C MET A 94 -7.69 3.16 4.02
N VAL A 95 -8.12 4.41 4.09
CA VAL A 95 -9.26 4.85 4.91
C VAL A 95 -10.61 4.26 4.47
N ASP A 96 -10.70 3.76 3.24
CA ASP A 96 -11.92 3.18 2.67
C ASP A 96 -12.29 1.84 3.32
N TRP A 97 -11.31 1.16 3.90
CA TRP A 97 -11.58 -0.08 4.61
C TRP A 97 -12.51 0.13 5.80
N TYR A 98 -12.39 1.26 6.50
CA TYR A 98 -13.24 1.52 7.67
C TYR A 98 -14.74 1.52 7.33
N PRO A 99 -15.26 2.41 6.47
CA PRO A 99 -16.69 2.40 6.12
C PRO A 99 -17.13 1.11 5.41
N THR A 100 -16.25 0.53 4.59
CA THR A 100 -16.54 -0.72 3.88
C THR A 100 -16.75 -1.87 4.86
N LEU A 101 -15.84 -2.07 5.82
CA LEU A 101 -15.92 -3.16 6.80
C LEU A 101 -17.07 -2.98 7.79
N ILE A 102 -17.34 -1.75 8.25
CA ILE A 102 -18.48 -1.46 9.13
C ILE A 102 -19.81 -1.86 8.46
N LYS A 103 -20.00 -1.48 7.19
CA LYS A 103 -21.19 -1.86 6.44
C LYS A 103 -21.32 -3.36 6.24
N GLN A 104 -20.21 -4.06 5.91
CA GLN A 104 -20.25 -5.52 5.75
C GLN A 104 -20.53 -6.24 7.07
N GLY A 105 -20.14 -5.66 8.19
CA GLY A 105 -20.48 -6.15 9.53
C GLY A 105 -21.88 -5.76 10.01
N GLY A 106 -22.68 -5.03 9.23
CA GLY A 106 -24.01 -4.57 9.60
C GLY A 106 -24.00 -3.41 10.61
N GLY A 107 -22.86 -2.74 10.76
CA GLY A 107 -22.71 -1.59 11.66
C GLY A 107 -23.21 -0.27 11.06
N SER A 108 -23.41 0.73 11.92
CA SER A 108 -23.76 2.10 11.52
C SER A 108 -22.50 2.94 11.29
N LEU A 109 -22.56 3.84 10.30
CA LEU A 109 -21.55 4.86 10.05
C LEU A 109 -21.86 6.19 10.74
N GLU A 110 -22.95 6.24 11.52
CA GLU A 110 -23.28 7.44 12.30
C GLU A 110 -22.22 7.71 13.37
N GLN A 111 -21.56 8.85 13.27
CA GLN A 111 -20.53 9.29 14.19
C GLN A 111 -20.41 10.83 14.21
N LYS A 112 -19.73 11.38 15.25
CA LYS A 112 -19.62 12.82 15.43
C LYS A 112 -18.70 13.49 14.40
N LEU A 113 -17.64 12.80 13.96
CA LEU A 113 -16.68 13.31 12.98
C LEU A 113 -16.98 12.75 11.61
N PRO A 114 -16.74 13.53 10.53
CA PRO A 114 -16.88 13.00 9.18
C PRO A 114 -15.93 11.83 8.93
N ILE A 115 -16.34 10.94 8.06
CA ILE A 115 -15.53 9.81 7.60
C ILE A 115 -14.89 10.21 6.28
N ASP A 116 -13.56 10.14 6.18
CA ASP A 116 -12.81 10.45 4.95
C ASP A 116 -12.91 9.31 3.91
N GLY A 117 -13.06 8.08 4.38
CA GLY A 117 -13.15 6.89 3.52
C GLY A 117 -14.51 6.75 2.86
N LEU A 118 -14.52 6.09 1.72
CA LEU A 118 -15.71 5.74 0.94
C LEU A 118 -15.89 4.22 0.88
N ASP A 119 -17.13 3.76 0.73
CA ASP A 119 -17.42 2.35 0.61
C ASP A 119 -16.99 1.80 -0.76
N VAL A 120 -15.99 0.95 -0.75
CA VAL A 120 -15.42 0.32 -1.96
C VAL A 120 -15.97 -1.09 -2.22
N TRP A 121 -16.97 -1.55 -1.46
CA TRP A 121 -17.54 -2.88 -1.65
C TRP A 121 -18.06 -3.14 -3.06
N PRO A 122 -18.78 -2.22 -3.72
CA PRO A 122 -19.21 -2.39 -5.11
C PRO A 122 -18.04 -2.54 -6.08
N MET A 123 -16.92 -1.86 -5.84
CA MET A 123 -15.71 -2.01 -6.63
C MET A 123 -15.11 -3.41 -6.49
N LEU A 124 -15.05 -3.94 -5.25
CA LEU A 124 -14.50 -5.26 -4.95
C LEU A 124 -15.35 -6.41 -5.52
N THR A 125 -16.67 -6.27 -5.56
CA THR A 125 -17.59 -7.37 -5.89
C THR A 125 -18.16 -7.29 -7.30
N ALA A 126 -18.44 -6.09 -7.80
CA ALA A 126 -19.14 -5.86 -9.05
C ALA A 126 -18.30 -5.12 -10.11
N LYS A 127 -17.00 -4.92 -9.87
CA LYS A 127 -16.12 -4.13 -10.73
C LYS A 127 -16.65 -2.73 -11.03
N ALA A 128 -17.36 -2.13 -10.08
CA ALA A 128 -17.78 -0.75 -10.20
C ALA A 128 -16.54 0.17 -10.27
N ALA A 129 -16.71 1.36 -10.83
CA ALA A 129 -15.67 2.38 -10.78
C ALA A 129 -15.31 2.75 -9.33
N SER A 130 -14.13 3.33 -9.14
CA SER A 130 -13.75 3.89 -7.85
C SER A 130 -14.76 4.97 -7.42
N PRO A 131 -15.12 5.02 -6.13
CA PRO A 131 -15.91 6.13 -5.61
C PRO A 131 -15.09 7.43 -5.47
N HIS A 132 -13.79 7.39 -5.73
CA HIS A 132 -12.90 8.55 -5.64
C HIS A 132 -12.67 9.19 -7.01
N ASP A 133 -12.97 10.46 -7.14
CA ASP A 133 -12.55 11.27 -8.29
C ASP A 133 -11.04 11.59 -8.22
N ALA A 134 -10.51 11.70 -7.01
CA ALA A 134 -9.11 12.00 -6.77
C ALA A 134 -8.58 11.31 -5.50
N ILE A 135 -7.28 10.96 -5.51
CA ILE A 135 -6.56 10.47 -4.33
C ILE A 135 -5.52 11.51 -3.94
N LEU A 136 -5.58 11.98 -2.69
CA LEU A 136 -4.62 12.89 -2.10
C LEU A 136 -3.56 12.11 -1.31
N CYS A 137 -2.29 12.40 -1.57
CA CYS A 137 -1.16 11.88 -0.82
C CYS A 137 -0.39 13.07 -0.21
N VAL A 138 -0.09 13.02 1.08
CA VAL A 138 0.67 14.06 1.77
C VAL A 138 1.81 13.42 2.54
N SER A 139 2.99 14.02 2.46
CA SER A 139 4.15 13.66 3.28
C SER A 139 4.63 14.88 4.03
N THR A 140 4.83 14.71 5.34
CA THR A 140 5.37 15.74 6.23
C THR A 140 6.79 15.42 6.69
N GLN A 141 7.41 14.38 6.14
CA GLN A 141 8.82 14.08 6.37
C GLN A 141 9.68 15.06 5.55
N GLY A 142 10.36 15.96 6.25
CA GLY A 142 11.07 17.09 5.62
C GLY A 142 10.12 18.20 5.17
N PRO A 143 10.41 18.93 4.08
CA PRO A 143 9.49 19.90 3.50
C PRO A 143 8.17 19.23 3.13
N ALA A 144 7.04 19.90 3.42
CA ALA A 144 5.72 19.37 3.10
C ALA A 144 5.60 19.12 1.59
N ARG A 145 5.24 17.88 1.24
CA ARG A 145 5.03 17.43 -0.14
C ARG A 145 3.61 16.92 -0.27
N ALA A 146 2.99 17.16 -1.40
CA ALA A 146 1.66 16.64 -1.70
C ALA A 146 1.58 16.14 -3.13
N ALA A 147 0.70 15.18 -3.36
CA ALA A 147 0.32 14.74 -4.68
C ALA A 147 -1.18 14.53 -4.76
N VAL A 148 -1.78 14.90 -5.89
CA VAL A 148 -3.16 14.59 -6.22
C VAL A 148 -3.16 13.73 -7.47
N ARG A 149 -3.77 12.55 -7.39
CA ARG A 149 -3.98 11.68 -8.54
C ARG A 149 -5.46 11.76 -8.96
N MET A 150 -5.69 12.05 -10.24
CA MET A 150 -7.00 12.05 -10.89
C MET A 150 -6.90 11.25 -12.18
N GLY A 151 -7.56 10.09 -12.24
CA GLY A 151 -7.45 9.18 -13.37
C GLY A 151 -5.98 8.82 -13.68
N GLU A 152 -5.54 9.13 -14.88
CA GLU A 152 -4.17 8.88 -15.38
C GLU A 152 -3.17 9.97 -14.95
N TRP A 153 -3.64 11.10 -14.42
CA TRP A 153 -2.79 12.23 -14.08
C TRP A 153 -2.42 12.26 -12.60
N LYS A 154 -1.20 12.72 -12.32
CA LYS A 154 -0.72 12.98 -10.97
C LYS A 154 0.00 14.32 -10.92
N LEU A 155 -0.58 15.26 -10.17
CA LEU A 155 0.05 16.54 -9.86
C LEU A 155 0.88 16.37 -8.59
N LEU A 156 2.11 16.87 -8.62
CA LEU A 156 3.03 16.87 -7.49
C LEU A 156 3.29 18.32 -7.05
N VAL A 157 3.20 18.56 -5.75
CA VAL A 157 3.57 19.84 -5.14
C VAL A 157 4.79 19.61 -4.27
N ASN A 158 5.86 20.37 -4.52
CA ASN A 158 7.17 20.25 -3.87
C ASN A 158 7.84 18.87 -4.04
N GLY A 159 7.36 18.03 -4.97
CA GLY A 159 7.86 16.66 -5.15
C GLY A 159 9.21 16.57 -5.86
N GLY A 160 9.57 17.58 -6.65
CA GLY A 160 10.79 17.57 -7.46
C GLY A 160 11.95 18.40 -6.92
N ALA A 161 11.68 19.37 -6.04
CA ALA A 161 12.72 20.31 -5.57
C ALA A 161 13.75 19.67 -4.63
N ALA A 162 13.33 18.72 -3.78
CA ALA A 162 14.23 18.09 -2.81
C ALA A 162 15.21 17.08 -3.46
N GLU A 163 14.83 16.46 -4.58
CA GLU A 163 15.71 15.52 -5.30
C GLU A 163 16.80 16.24 -6.08
N ALA A 164 16.54 17.46 -6.56
CA ALA A 164 17.53 18.29 -7.24
C ALA A 164 18.62 18.81 -6.27
N GLU A 165 18.25 19.18 -5.05
CA GLU A 165 19.21 19.66 -4.04
C GLU A 165 20.10 18.53 -3.48
N GLU A 166 19.58 17.30 -3.30
CA GLU A 166 20.40 16.15 -2.88
C GLU A 166 21.35 15.67 -3.99
N ALA A 167 21.02 15.87 -5.26
CA ALA A 167 21.87 15.50 -6.37
C ALA A 167 23.02 16.50 -6.60
N GLU A 168 22.88 17.76 -6.16
CA GLU A 168 23.88 18.82 -6.33
C GLU A 168 24.80 19.02 -5.11
N ALA A 169 24.51 18.43 -3.96
CA ALA A 169 25.38 18.55 -2.79
C ALA A 169 26.72 17.82 -3.04
N PRO A 170 27.85 18.53 -3.14
CA PRO A 170 29.14 17.90 -3.39
C PRO A 170 29.51 17.06 -2.16
N LYS A 171 29.79 15.78 -2.37
CA LYS A 171 30.37 14.91 -1.35
C LYS A 171 31.72 15.47 -0.92
N THR A 172 31.76 16.29 0.13
CA THR A 172 32.98 16.72 0.74
C THR A 172 33.71 15.50 1.32
N LYS A 173 34.72 15.03 0.61
CA LYS A 173 35.69 14.07 1.15
C LYS A 173 36.39 14.72 2.33
N GLY A 174 36.01 14.32 3.55
CA GLY A 174 36.76 14.66 4.74
C GLY A 174 38.20 14.16 4.60
N LYS A 175 39.15 15.07 4.39
CA LYS A 175 40.56 14.79 4.55
C LYS A 175 40.83 14.62 6.03
N ASN A 176 41.08 13.38 6.46
CA ASN A 176 41.74 13.13 7.73
C ASN A 176 43.12 13.79 7.71
N ALA A 177 43.24 14.90 8.40
CA ALA A 177 44.56 15.43 8.76
C ALA A 177 45.01 14.68 10.03
N LYS A 178 46.00 13.81 9.88
CA LYS A 178 46.83 13.35 11.00
C LYS A 178 47.86 14.46 11.29
N ALA A 179 47.90 14.89 12.50
CA ALA A 179 49.09 15.43 13.17
C ALA A 179 49.05 14.94 14.62
#